data_0a5c6cbcfb5c56ed2a63cbe9500df78a
#
_entry.id   0a5c6cbcfb5c56ed2a63cbe9500df78a
#
_cell.length_a   1.000
_cell.length_b   1.000
_cell.length_c   1.000
_cell.angle_alpha   90.00
_cell.angle_beta   90.00
_cell.angle_gamma   90.00
#
_symmetry.space_group_name_H-M   'P 1'
#
loop_
_entity.id
_entity.type
_entity.pdbx_description
1 polymer ?
#
loop_
_entity_poly.entity_id
_entity_poly.type
_entity_poly.pdbx_seq_one_letter_code
_entity_poly.pdbx_strand_id
1 'polypeptide(L)'
;WKDFRIRFRIDGVLYDVMHPPLKIRDPLISRLKIMSKLDISEKRLPQDGRIKIKVKVDNRSRELDFRVSTLPTLFGEKVVLRLLDKDKLMLDMTKLGFEQESLDKFKRAISNPYGMVLVTGPTGSGKTNTLYSALQALNTSETNIMTAEDPVEFNLQGINQVQMKEQIGLNFAAALRSFL
;
A
#
# COMPACT_ATOMS: atom_id res chain seq x y z
N TRP A 1 14.94 10.54 -26.15
CA TRP A 1 15.15 11.77 -25.40
C TRP A 1 16.52 11.75 -24.75
N LYS A 2 17.14 12.94 -24.61
CA LYS A 2 18.52 13.09 -24.14
C LYS A 2 18.62 13.31 -22.62
N ASP A 3 17.51 13.18 -21.87
CA ASP A 3 17.46 13.57 -20.47
C ASP A 3 16.81 12.49 -19.59
N PHE A 4 17.48 12.17 -18.48
CA PHE A 4 17.00 11.30 -17.43
C PHE A 4 16.75 12.14 -16.18
N ARG A 5 15.47 12.23 -15.73
CA ARG A 5 15.04 13.12 -14.64
C ARG A 5 14.48 12.34 -13.48
N ILE A 6 14.85 12.76 -12.28
CA ILE A 6 14.22 12.32 -11.03
C ILE A 6 13.43 13.50 -10.48
N ARG A 7 12.13 13.28 -10.27
CA ARG A 7 11.20 14.30 -9.81
C ARG A 7 10.50 13.86 -8.54
N PHE A 8 10.28 14.79 -7.64
CA PHE A 8 9.42 14.58 -6.47
C PHE A 8 8.06 15.24 -6.70
N ARG A 9 7.01 14.55 -6.25
CA ARG A 9 5.68 15.14 -6.19
C ARG A 9 5.36 15.47 -4.74
N ILE A 10 5.21 16.75 -4.45
CA ILE A 10 4.88 17.28 -3.13
C ILE A 10 3.60 18.08 -3.30
N ASP A 11 2.56 17.75 -2.52
CA ASP A 11 1.24 18.38 -2.56
C ASP A 11 0.66 18.51 -3.98
N GLY A 12 0.83 17.45 -4.78
CA GLY A 12 0.32 17.37 -6.15
C GLY A 12 1.24 17.99 -7.21
N VAL A 13 2.21 18.82 -6.84
CA VAL A 13 3.13 19.52 -7.75
C VAL A 13 4.41 18.69 -7.95
N LEU A 14 4.91 18.65 -9.20
CA LEU A 14 6.15 17.95 -9.56
C LEU A 14 7.33 18.94 -9.54
N TYR A 15 8.38 18.56 -8.83
CA TYR A 15 9.65 19.29 -8.75
C TYR A 15 10.77 18.46 -9.38
N ASP A 16 11.54 19.03 -10.28
CA ASP A 16 12.76 18.42 -10.82
C ASP A 16 13.86 18.52 -9.74
N VAL A 17 14.35 17.35 -9.27
CA VAL A 17 15.30 17.28 -8.15
C VAL A 17 16.71 17.02 -8.65
N MET A 18 16.87 16.13 -9.62
CA MET A 18 18.18 15.83 -10.19
C MET A 18 18.08 15.25 -11.59
N HIS A 19 19.17 15.43 -12.35
CA HIS A 19 19.34 14.95 -13.72
C HIS A 19 20.59 14.05 -13.79
N PRO A 20 20.46 12.77 -13.41
CA PRO A 20 21.59 11.86 -13.47
C PRO A 20 22.02 11.59 -14.90
N PRO A 21 23.30 11.21 -15.13
CA PRO A 21 23.76 10.80 -16.44
C PRO A 21 22.94 9.62 -17.00
N LEU A 22 22.65 9.63 -18.30
CA LEU A 22 21.90 8.55 -18.98
C LEU A 22 22.51 7.15 -18.77
N LYS A 23 23.83 7.07 -18.59
CA LYS A 23 24.54 5.81 -18.36
C LYS A 23 24.06 5.04 -17.13
N ILE A 24 23.55 5.73 -16.11
CA ILE A 24 23.07 5.07 -14.88
C ILE A 24 21.57 4.79 -14.88
N ARG A 25 20.83 5.19 -15.92
CA ARG A 25 19.38 4.98 -16.00
C ARG A 25 19.01 3.50 -15.86
N ASP A 26 19.53 2.66 -16.73
CA ASP A 26 19.17 1.23 -16.76
C ASP A 26 19.69 0.46 -15.53
N PRO A 27 20.92 0.68 -15.05
CA PRO A 27 21.36 0.16 -13.75
C PRO A 27 20.48 0.57 -12.57
N LEU A 28 20.04 1.83 -12.52
CA LEU A 28 19.18 2.33 -11.45
C LEU A 28 17.80 1.65 -11.49
N ILE A 29 17.18 1.55 -12.67
CA ILE A 29 15.90 0.88 -12.85
C ILE A 29 16.00 -0.60 -12.44
N SER A 30 17.03 -1.30 -12.91
CA SER A 30 17.29 -2.70 -12.54
C SER A 30 17.46 -2.86 -11.03
N ARG A 31 18.18 -1.95 -10.38
CA ARG A 31 18.34 -1.97 -8.93
C ARG A 31 17.02 -1.78 -8.19
N LEU A 32 16.18 -0.85 -8.64
CA LEU A 32 14.84 -0.63 -8.07
C LEU A 32 13.95 -1.86 -8.26
N LYS A 33 13.99 -2.51 -9.43
CA LYS A 33 13.26 -3.76 -9.68
C LYS A 33 13.71 -4.88 -8.73
N ILE A 34 15.02 -5.08 -8.56
CA ILE A 34 15.55 -6.08 -7.62
C ILE A 34 15.06 -5.79 -6.19
N MET A 35 15.18 -4.55 -5.74
CA MET A 35 14.73 -4.16 -4.40
C MET A 35 13.21 -4.34 -4.19
N SER A 36 12.44 -4.22 -5.27
CA SER A 36 10.98 -4.39 -5.28
C SER A 36 10.54 -5.84 -5.53
N LYS A 37 11.48 -6.78 -5.75
CA LYS A 37 11.22 -8.17 -6.15
C LYS A 37 10.48 -8.29 -7.48
N LEU A 38 10.75 -7.39 -8.43
CA LEU A 38 10.21 -7.37 -9.78
C LEU A 38 11.14 -8.10 -10.75
N ASP A 39 10.58 -8.57 -11.87
CA ASP A 39 11.35 -9.19 -12.94
C ASP A 39 12.15 -8.12 -13.71
N ILE A 40 13.49 -8.24 -13.67
CA ILE A 40 14.40 -7.32 -14.36
C ILE A 40 14.48 -7.56 -15.87
N SER A 41 14.12 -8.76 -16.31
CA SER A 41 14.15 -9.14 -17.75
C SER A 41 12.90 -8.66 -18.48
N GLU A 42 11.75 -8.60 -17.81
CA GLU A 42 10.52 -8.12 -18.42
C GLU A 42 10.46 -6.59 -18.40
N LYS A 43 10.49 -5.99 -19.59
CA LYS A 43 10.48 -4.53 -19.81
C LYS A 43 9.27 -4.04 -20.62
N ARG A 44 8.41 -4.96 -21.06
CA ARG A 44 7.28 -4.70 -21.95
C ARG A 44 5.96 -4.57 -21.22
N LEU A 45 5.89 -5.07 -20.00
CA LEU A 45 4.68 -5.08 -19.17
C LEU A 45 4.85 -4.21 -17.93
N PRO A 46 3.80 -3.54 -17.47
CA PRO A 46 3.80 -2.88 -16.17
C PRO A 46 4.02 -3.90 -15.05
N GLN A 47 4.75 -3.49 -14.02
CA GLN A 47 4.96 -4.30 -12.82
C GLN A 47 4.80 -3.44 -11.57
N ASP A 48 4.21 -4.02 -10.54
CA ASP A 48 4.03 -3.41 -9.22
C ASP A 48 4.76 -4.20 -8.14
N GLY A 49 5.43 -3.50 -7.25
CA GLY A 49 6.17 -4.09 -6.15
C GLY A 49 6.28 -3.16 -4.96
N ARG A 50 7.10 -3.56 -3.98
CA ARG A 50 7.25 -2.84 -2.72
C ARG A 50 8.70 -2.86 -2.25
N ILE A 51 9.18 -1.72 -1.76
CA ILE A 51 10.51 -1.57 -1.16
C ILE A 51 10.34 -1.14 0.30
N LYS A 52 11.00 -1.86 1.20
CA LYS A 52 11.15 -1.44 2.60
C LYS A 52 12.62 -1.13 2.85
N ILE A 53 12.90 0.08 3.31
CA ILE A 53 14.26 0.51 3.66
C ILE A 53 14.28 1.09 5.07
N LYS A 54 15.37 0.83 5.77
CA LYS A 54 15.66 1.47 7.05
C LYS A 54 16.66 2.59 6.82
N VAL A 55 16.29 3.80 7.18
CA VAL A 55 17.14 4.98 7.11
C VAL A 55 17.40 5.50 8.53
N LYS A 56 18.60 6.03 8.76
CA LYS A 56 18.91 6.74 10.00
C LYS A 56 18.73 8.23 9.73
N VAL A 57 17.78 8.84 10.44
CA VAL A 57 17.56 10.30 10.43
C VAL A 57 17.66 10.77 11.89
N ASP A 58 18.48 11.75 12.15
CA ASP A 58 18.70 12.31 13.50
C ASP A 58 18.97 11.26 14.58
N ASN A 59 19.87 10.30 14.30
CA ASN A 59 20.21 9.15 15.14
C ASN A 59 19.05 8.18 15.46
N ARG A 60 17.88 8.36 14.84
CA ARG A 60 16.75 7.44 14.94
C ARG A 60 16.64 6.57 13.69
N SER A 61 16.48 5.27 13.87
CA SER A 61 16.18 4.37 12.75
C SER A 61 14.71 4.52 12.36
N ARG A 62 14.45 4.95 11.11
CA ARG A 62 13.10 5.07 10.55
C ARG A 62 12.94 4.07 9.41
N GLU A 63 11.88 3.29 9.43
CA GLU A 63 11.54 2.39 8.34
C GLU A 63 10.63 3.13 7.36
N LEU A 64 11.08 3.21 6.10
CA LEU A 64 10.31 3.77 5.00
C LEU A 64 9.81 2.62 4.12
N ASP A 65 8.57 2.70 3.73
CA ASP A 65 7.88 1.73 2.88
C ASP A 65 7.42 2.43 1.60
N PHE A 66 7.80 1.88 0.44
CA PHE A 66 7.46 2.45 -0.86
C PHE A 66 6.71 1.43 -1.72
N ARG A 67 5.59 1.84 -2.29
CA ARG A 67 5.01 1.16 -3.44
C ARG A 67 5.75 1.60 -4.69
N VAL A 68 6.17 0.64 -5.49
CA VAL A 68 6.92 0.85 -6.73
C VAL A 68 6.10 0.35 -7.89
N SER A 69 5.90 1.21 -8.89
CA SER A 69 5.27 0.86 -10.16
C SER A 69 6.24 1.13 -11.29
N THR A 70 6.41 0.16 -12.18
CA THR A 70 7.15 0.34 -13.43
C THR A 70 6.20 0.34 -14.61
N LEU A 71 6.43 1.23 -15.55
CA LEU A 71 5.60 1.40 -16.74
C LEU A 71 6.49 1.48 -17.98
N PRO A 72 6.30 0.59 -18.98
CA PRO A 72 6.96 0.71 -20.27
C PRO A 72 6.59 2.01 -20.99
N THR A 73 7.56 2.71 -21.51
CA THR A 73 7.36 3.88 -22.36
C THR A 73 8.20 3.79 -23.60
N LEU A 74 7.96 4.65 -24.60
CA LEU A 74 8.74 4.70 -25.84
C LEU A 74 10.26 4.91 -25.61
N PHE A 75 10.65 5.49 -24.47
CA PHE A 75 12.04 5.85 -24.17
C PHE A 75 12.66 5.02 -23.05
N GLY A 76 12.04 3.90 -22.71
CA GLY A 76 12.43 3.03 -21.60
C GLY A 76 11.38 3.00 -20.50
N GLU A 77 11.69 2.36 -19.39
CA GLU A 77 10.75 2.22 -18.30
C GLU A 77 10.69 3.48 -17.44
N LYS A 78 9.46 3.91 -17.13
CA LYS A 78 9.21 4.92 -16.10
C LYS A 78 8.98 4.19 -14.77
N VAL A 79 9.66 4.66 -13.72
CA VAL A 79 9.45 4.14 -12.36
C VAL A 79 8.80 5.21 -11.50
N VAL A 80 7.79 4.81 -10.74
CA VAL A 80 7.10 5.66 -9.77
C VAL A 80 7.22 5.02 -8.39
N LEU A 81 7.78 5.76 -7.42
CA LEU A 81 7.82 5.35 -6.03
C LEU A 81 6.83 6.20 -5.24
N ARG A 82 5.90 5.56 -4.53
CA ARG A 82 4.98 6.23 -3.62
C ARG A 82 5.34 5.87 -2.19
N LEU A 83 5.69 6.87 -1.39
CA LEU A 83 5.93 6.68 0.03
C LEU A 83 4.61 6.30 0.72
N LEU A 84 4.62 5.20 1.45
CA LEU A 84 3.53 4.77 2.33
C LEU A 84 3.86 5.25 3.74
N ASP A 85 3.17 6.28 4.17
CA ASP A 85 3.41 6.92 5.47
C ASP A 85 2.63 6.17 6.55
N LYS A 86 3.36 5.34 7.31
CA LYS A 86 2.77 4.56 8.41
C LYS A 86 2.27 5.44 9.56
N ASP A 87 2.82 6.65 9.69
CA ASP A 87 2.43 7.59 10.74
C ASP A 87 1.01 8.15 10.51
N LYS A 88 0.49 8.03 9.28
CA LYS A 88 -0.89 8.41 8.92
C LYS A 88 -1.92 7.33 9.19
N LEU A 89 -1.50 6.13 9.56
CA LEU A 89 -2.41 5.04 9.88
C LEU A 89 -3.02 5.26 11.26
N MET A 90 -4.29 5.58 11.29
CA MET A 90 -5.07 5.71 12.52
C MET A 90 -5.76 4.38 12.82
N LEU A 91 -5.27 3.66 13.81
CA LEU A 91 -5.86 2.39 14.26
C LEU A 91 -6.86 2.59 15.41
N ASP A 92 -6.97 3.79 15.94
CA ASP A 92 -7.88 4.15 17.01
C ASP A 92 -9.16 4.75 16.43
N MET A 93 -10.27 4.02 16.51
CA MET A 93 -11.58 4.47 15.99
C MET A 93 -12.07 5.77 16.62
N THR A 94 -11.67 6.07 17.84
CA THR A 94 -12.09 7.30 18.53
C THR A 94 -11.48 8.56 17.95
N LYS A 95 -10.36 8.41 17.22
CA LYS A 95 -9.64 9.51 16.57
C LYS A 95 -10.04 9.72 15.10
N LEU A 96 -10.94 8.91 14.57
CA LEU A 96 -11.38 9.00 13.17
C LEU A 96 -12.36 10.14 12.91
N GLY A 97 -12.83 10.83 13.95
CA GLY A 97 -13.77 11.94 13.82
C GLY A 97 -15.24 11.53 13.72
N PHE A 98 -15.59 10.32 14.12
CA PHE A 98 -16.97 9.92 14.27
C PHE A 98 -17.65 10.69 15.40
N GLU A 99 -18.91 11.10 15.20
CA GLU A 99 -19.79 11.46 16.31
C GLU A 99 -20.04 10.24 17.21
N GLN A 100 -20.16 10.45 18.52
CA GLN A 100 -20.26 9.37 19.50
C GLN A 100 -21.37 8.36 19.18
N GLU A 101 -22.55 8.83 18.82
CA GLU A 101 -23.67 7.97 18.46
C GLU A 101 -23.38 7.09 17.23
N SER A 102 -22.74 7.67 16.22
CA SER A 102 -22.33 6.95 15.00
C SER A 102 -21.25 5.92 15.29
N LEU A 103 -20.29 6.26 16.16
CA LEU A 103 -19.25 5.34 16.61
C LEU A 103 -19.84 4.13 17.35
N ASP A 104 -20.81 4.36 18.23
CA ASP A 104 -21.45 3.29 19.00
C ASP A 104 -22.29 2.37 18.11
N LYS A 105 -22.98 2.93 17.09
CA LYS A 105 -23.68 2.15 16.06
C LYS A 105 -22.71 1.31 15.25
N PHE A 106 -21.58 1.89 14.83
CA PHE A 106 -20.56 1.19 14.06
C PHE A 106 -19.93 0.05 14.87
N LYS A 107 -19.55 0.30 16.14
CA LYS A 107 -19.02 -0.74 17.04
C LYS A 107 -20.00 -1.90 17.21
N ARG A 108 -21.28 -1.61 17.42
CA ARG A 108 -22.31 -2.66 17.49
C ARG A 108 -22.43 -3.45 16.20
N ALA A 109 -22.39 -2.78 15.05
CA ALA A 109 -22.49 -3.43 13.74
C ALA A 109 -21.33 -4.42 13.48
N ILE A 110 -20.08 -4.00 13.77
CA ILE A 110 -18.90 -4.87 13.56
C ILE A 110 -18.78 -6.01 14.59
N SER A 111 -19.46 -5.91 15.74
CA SER A 111 -19.44 -6.94 16.78
C SER A 111 -20.52 -8.01 16.59
N ASN A 112 -21.39 -7.88 15.59
CA ASN A 112 -22.37 -8.91 15.27
C ASN A 112 -21.70 -10.18 14.75
N PRO A 113 -22.20 -11.39 15.12
CA PRO A 113 -21.57 -12.66 14.73
C PRO A 113 -21.74 -12.97 13.23
N TYR A 114 -22.65 -12.31 12.53
CA TYR A 114 -22.88 -12.45 11.10
C TYR A 114 -23.43 -11.15 10.51
N GLY A 115 -23.26 -10.98 9.21
CA GLY A 115 -23.73 -9.80 8.47
C GLY A 115 -22.66 -9.23 7.57
N MET A 116 -22.95 -8.07 6.99
CA MET A 116 -22.04 -7.33 6.15
C MET A 116 -22.03 -5.86 6.55
N VAL A 117 -20.84 -5.28 6.71
CA VAL A 117 -20.65 -3.85 6.95
C VAL A 117 -19.93 -3.25 5.75
N LEU A 118 -20.51 -2.24 5.11
CA LEU A 118 -19.95 -1.57 3.94
C LEU A 118 -19.38 -0.20 4.33
N VAL A 119 -18.14 0.06 3.90
CA VAL A 119 -17.48 1.36 4.04
C VAL A 119 -17.28 1.94 2.64
N THR A 120 -17.99 3.02 2.33
CA THR A 120 -17.98 3.65 1.01
C THR A 120 -17.52 5.11 1.09
N GLY A 121 -17.08 5.66 -0.04
CA GLY A 121 -16.65 7.05 -0.13
C GLY A 121 -15.60 7.26 -1.23
N PRO A 122 -15.26 8.51 -1.56
CA PRO A 122 -14.24 8.83 -2.56
C PRO A 122 -12.82 8.49 -2.06
N THR A 123 -11.85 8.58 -2.97
CA THR A 123 -10.42 8.44 -2.61
C THR A 123 -10.03 9.53 -1.59
N GLY A 124 -9.32 9.13 -0.53
CA GLY A 124 -8.90 10.05 0.53
C GLY A 124 -9.94 10.29 1.63
N SER A 125 -11.13 9.69 1.57
CA SER A 125 -12.17 9.83 2.62
C SER A 125 -11.90 9.06 3.92
N GLY A 126 -10.79 8.32 4.01
CA GLY A 126 -10.43 7.57 5.21
C GLY A 126 -10.97 6.14 5.28
N LYS A 127 -11.50 5.56 4.17
CA LYS A 127 -12.01 4.18 4.14
C LYS A 127 -11.04 3.16 4.74
N THR A 128 -9.77 3.19 4.31
CA THR A 128 -8.73 2.27 4.79
C THR A 128 -8.49 2.43 6.29
N ASN A 129 -8.44 3.65 6.80
CA ASN A 129 -8.30 3.91 8.23
C ASN A 129 -9.50 3.36 9.02
N THR A 130 -10.72 3.57 8.52
CA THR A 130 -11.94 3.04 9.14
C THR A 130 -11.94 1.51 9.19
N LEU A 131 -11.61 0.85 8.07
CA LEU A 131 -11.53 -0.61 7.99
C LEU A 131 -10.44 -1.16 8.90
N TYR A 132 -9.24 -0.59 8.87
CA TYR A 132 -8.10 -1.08 9.65
C TYR A 132 -8.29 -0.83 11.16
N SER A 133 -8.93 0.27 11.55
CA SER A 133 -9.27 0.50 12.96
C SER A 133 -10.35 -0.47 13.46
N ALA A 134 -11.33 -0.83 12.60
CA ALA A 134 -12.32 -1.86 12.92
C ALA A 134 -11.66 -3.24 13.06
N LEU A 135 -10.80 -3.63 12.11
CA LEU A 135 -10.05 -4.88 12.21
C LEU A 135 -9.18 -4.94 13.46
N GLN A 136 -8.52 -3.83 13.81
CA GLN A 136 -7.69 -3.76 15.02
C GLN A 136 -8.54 -3.90 16.29
N ALA A 137 -9.74 -3.34 16.32
CA ALA A 137 -10.65 -3.46 17.48
C ALA A 137 -11.18 -4.89 17.66
N LEU A 138 -11.33 -5.65 16.58
CA LEU A 138 -11.77 -7.05 16.59
C LEU A 138 -10.62 -8.04 16.77
N ASN A 139 -9.37 -7.59 16.65
CA ASN A 139 -8.19 -8.44 16.67
C ASN A 139 -7.80 -8.82 18.09
N THR A 140 -8.30 -9.98 18.52
CA THR A 140 -8.00 -10.60 19.80
C THR A 140 -7.25 -11.92 19.59
N SER A 141 -6.72 -12.51 20.64
CA SER A 141 -6.07 -13.83 20.55
C SER A 141 -7.04 -14.97 20.20
N GLU A 142 -8.34 -14.74 20.31
CA GLU A 142 -9.40 -15.73 20.09
C GLU A 142 -10.04 -15.59 18.70
N THR A 143 -9.76 -14.51 17.98
CA THR A 143 -10.36 -14.23 16.67
C THR A 143 -9.38 -14.51 15.53
N ASN A 144 -9.83 -15.28 14.53
CA ASN A 144 -9.11 -15.46 13.28
C ASN A 144 -9.64 -14.48 12.23
N ILE A 145 -8.85 -13.45 11.93
CA ILE A 145 -9.21 -12.44 10.94
C ILE A 145 -8.41 -12.65 9.65
N MET A 146 -9.12 -12.69 8.54
CA MET A 146 -8.53 -12.76 7.20
C MET A 146 -9.00 -11.59 6.35
N THR A 147 -8.11 -11.03 5.54
CA THR A 147 -8.43 -9.98 4.58
C THR A 147 -7.99 -10.37 3.17
N ALA A 148 -8.73 -9.88 2.18
CA ALA A 148 -8.37 -9.92 0.77
C ALA A 148 -8.25 -8.46 0.28
N GLU A 149 -7.06 -8.07 -0.18
CA GLU A 149 -6.75 -6.67 -0.45
C GLU A 149 -6.02 -6.49 -1.79
N ASP A 150 -6.28 -5.38 -2.48
CA ASP A 150 -5.61 -5.03 -3.73
C ASP A 150 -5.24 -3.53 -3.76
N PRO A 151 -4.01 -3.21 -3.31
CA PRO A 151 -3.08 -4.04 -2.55
C PRO A 151 -3.27 -3.93 -1.03
N VAL A 152 -2.51 -4.74 -0.26
CA VAL A 152 -2.33 -4.53 1.18
C VAL A 152 -1.60 -3.20 1.40
N GLU A 153 -2.28 -2.24 2.05
CA GLU A 153 -1.69 -0.91 2.29
C GLU A 153 -0.69 -0.94 3.44
N PHE A 154 -1.08 -1.53 4.57
CA PHE A 154 -0.24 -1.64 5.77
C PHE A 154 -0.33 -3.04 6.35
N ASN A 155 0.78 -3.54 6.89
CA ASN A 155 0.78 -4.82 7.58
C ASN A 155 0.21 -4.65 8.99
N LEU A 156 -0.86 -5.37 9.30
CA LEU A 156 -1.45 -5.46 10.62
C LEU A 156 -0.95 -6.73 11.31
N GLN A 157 -0.45 -6.59 12.53
CA GLN A 157 -0.02 -7.74 13.31
C GLN A 157 -1.24 -8.54 13.79
N GLY A 158 -1.17 -9.87 13.73
CA GLY A 158 -2.26 -10.74 14.17
C GLY A 158 -3.37 -10.96 13.13
N ILE A 159 -3.27 -10.39 11.93
CA ILE A 159 -4.26 -10.52 10.85
C ILE A 159 -3.64 -11.21 9.64
N ASN A 160 -4.36 -12.16 9.06
CA ASN A 160 -3.96 -12.88 7.85
C ASN A 160 -4.35 -12.07 6.61
N GLN A 161 -3.45 -11.23 6.11
CA GLN A 161 -3.70 -10.35 4.98
C GLN A 161 -3.26 -11.01 3.67
N VAL A 162 -4.20 -11.24 2.75
CA VAL A 162 -3.95 -11.81 1.43
C VAL A 162 -3.95 -10.71 0.38
N GLN A 163 -2.81 -10.52 -0.27
CA GLN A 163 -2.73 -9.60 -1.40
C GLN A 163 -3.13 -10.28 -2.70
N MET A 164 -4.05 -9.65 -3.43
CA MET A 164 -4.50 -10.15 -4.73
C MET A 164 -3.36 -10.16 -5.75
N LYS A 165 -3.34 -11.20 -6.59
CA LYS A 165 -2.39 -11.39 -7.70
C LYS A 165 -3.12 -12.05 -8.86
N GLU A 166 -3.85 -11.27 -9.62
CA GLU A 166 -4.65 -11.76 -10.74
C GLU A 166 -3.83 -12.50 -11.79
N GLN A 167 -2.56 -12.13 -11.97
CA GLN A 167 -1.63 -12.76 -12.92
C GLN A 167 -1.43 -14.27 -12.69
N ILE A 168 -1.61 -14.73 -11.45
CA ILE A 168 -1.52 -16.15 -11.06
C ILE A 168 -2.87 -16.76 -10.65
N GLY A 169 -3.97 -16.05 -10.95
CA GLY A 169 -5.33 -16.51 -10.62
C GLY A 169 -5.77 -16.25 -9.18
N LEU A 170 -4.95 -15.61 -8.34
CA LEU A 170 -5.33 -15.22 -6.98
C LEU A 170 -6.16 -13.93 -7.03
N ASN A 171 -7.44 -14.07 -7.26
CA ASN A 171 -8.45 -13.01 -7.24
C ASN A 171 -9.31 -13.07 -5.97
N PHE A 172 -10.18 -12.08 -5.77
CA PHE A 172 -11.05 -11.99 -4.60
C PHE A 172 -11.93 -13.23 -4.43
N ALA A 173 -12.49 -13.80 -5.51
CA ALA A 173 -13.33 -14.99 -5.44
C ALA A 173 -12.54 -16.23 -4.99
N ALA A 174 -11.31 -16.39 -5.49
CA ALA A 174 -10.43 -17.48 -5.06
C ALA A 174 -10.03 -17.35 -3.60
N ALA A 175 -9.69 -16.13 -3.14
CA ALA A 175 -9.35 -15.87 -1.75
C ALA A 175 -10.54 -16.15 -0.82
N LEU A 176 -11.74 -15.64 -1.13
CA LEU A 176 -12.95 -15.86 -0.33
C LEU A 176 -13.32 -17.33 -0.20
N ARG A 177 -13.18 -18.12 -1.27
CA ARG A 177 -13.41 -19.58 -1.19
C ARG A 177 -12.45 -20.29 -0.24
N SER A 178 -11.24 -19.75 -0.07
CA SER A 178 -10.24 -20.32 0.83
C SER A 178 -10.39 -19.85 2.27
N PHE A 179 -11.19 -18.83 2.52
CA PHE A 179 -11.51 -18.34 3.86
C PHE A 179 -12.65 -19.14 4.51
N LEU A 180 -13.49 -19.76 3.71
CA LEU A 180 -14.61 -20.63 4.10
C LEU A 180 -14.15 -22.07 4.32
#